data_bb92b1a63ce7feb1fee36223b55e6fbc
#
_entry.id   bb92b1a63ce7feb1fee36223b55e6fbc
#
_cell.length_a   1.000
_cell.length_b   1.000
_cell.length_c   1.000
_cell.angle_alpha   90.00
_cell.angle_beta   90.00
_cell.angle_gamma   90.00
#
_symmetry.space_group_name_H-M   'P 1'
#
loop_
_entity.id
_entity.type
_entity.pdbx_description
1 polymer ?
#
loop_
_entity_poly.entity_id
_entity_poly.type
_entity_poly.pdbx_seq_one_letter_code
_entity_poly.pdbx_strand_id
1 'polypeptide(L)'
;MLKVGDRVPMELGGEAEVTQLLGQGGQGAVYRASYRGRDHALKMYFPNKIKDPVMFRENLQRLCEDGSNDPSFLMPQMLTEQTAEGFGYLMELIPPRYVPFTDILNARVKFSGLYSVVNAAIHITSAFRALHNSGRSYQDLNDGGFFIRPT
;
A
#
# COMPACT_ATOMS: atom_id res chain seq x y z
N MET A 1 -9.62 0.68 -16.03
CA MET A 1 -9.69 0.40 -14.58
C MET A 1 -10.29 -0.98 -14.37
N LEU A 2 -9.77 -1.74 -13.41
CA LEU A 2 -10.23 -3.10 -13.14
C LEU A 2 -11.62 -3.12 -12.50
N LYS A 3 -12.35 -4.20 -12.73
CA LYS A 3 -13.67 -4.43 -12.18
C LYS A 3 -13.64 -5.65 -11.27
N VAL A 4 -14.63 -5.76 -10.39
CA VAL A 4 -14.82 -6.95 -9.55
C VAL A 4 -14.94 -8.17 -10.46
N GLY A 5 -14.20 -9.22 -10.13
CA GLY A 5 -14.11 -10.45 -10.92
C GLY A 5 -12.97 -10.47 -11.92
N ASP A 6 -12.34 -9.34 -12.22
CA ASP A 6 -11.18 -9.32 -13.09
C ASP A 6 -10.02 -10.07 -12.45
N ARG A 7 -9.23 -10.73 -13.28
CA ARG A 7 -8.07 -11.50 -12.86
C ARG A 7 -6.80 -10.86 -13.40
N VAL A 8 -5.82 -10.70 -12.52
CA VAL A 8 -4.54 -10.07 -12.84
C VAL A 8 -3.44 -11.10 -12.71
N PRO A 9 -2.71 -11.39 -13.80
CA PRO A 9 -1.62 -12.37 -13.74
C PRO A 9 -0.49 -11.83 -12.87
N MET A 10 0.02 -12.69 -12.00
CA MET A 10 1.11 -12.37 -11.09
C MET A 10 2.44 -12.89 -11.62
N GLU A 11 3.50 -12.13 -11.37
CA GLU A 11 4.84 -12.46 -11.88
C GLU A 11 5.36 -13.83 -11.41
N LEU A 12 5.03 -14.21 -10.19
CA LEU A 12 5.42 -15.50 -9.61
C LEU A 12 4.43 -16.64 -9.91
N GLY A 13 3.49 -16.40 -10.81
CA GLY A 13 2.50 -17.38 -11.23
C GLY A 13 1.14 -17.19 -10.58
N GLY A 14 0.09 -17.73 -11.21
CA GLY A 14 -1.27 -17.57 -10.77
C GLY A 14 -1.84 -16.21 -11.09
N GLU A 15 -3.06 -15.98 -10.64
CA GLU A 15 -3.80 -14.75 -10.88
C GLU A 15 -4.43 -14.25 -9.57
N ALA A 16 -4.41 -12.94 -9.38
CA ALA A 16 -5.15 -12.29 -8.30
C ALA A 16 -6.54 -11.90 -8.81
N GLU A 17 -7.57 -12.27 -8.08
CA GLU A 17 -8.95 -11.95 -8.44
C GLU A 17 -9.42 -10.72 -7.67
N VAL A 18 -9.83 -9.69 -8.39
CA VAL A 18 -10.33 -8.44 -7.80
C VAL A 18 -11.70 -8.69 -7.18
N THR A 19 -11.85 -8.38 -5.90
CA THR A 19 -13.11 -8.56 -5.16
C THR A 19 -13.77 -7.26 -4.75
N GLN A 20 -12.99 -6.17 -4.62
CA GLN A 20 -13.52 -4.88 -4.19
C GLN A 20 -12.57 -3.75 -4.57
N LEU A 21 -13.12 -2.59 -4.93
CA LEU A 21 -12.34 -1.36 -5.05
C LEU A 21 -12.21 -0.74 -3.66
N LEU A 22 -10.98 -0.51 -3.21
CA LEU A 22 -10.70 0.10 -1.91
C LEU A 22 -10.44 1.61 -2.01
N GLY A 23 -9.81 2.05 -3.07
CA GLY A 23 -9.51 3.46 -3.26
C GLY A 23 -8.96 3.75 -4.64
N GLN A 24 -8.95 5.03 -5.01
CA GLN A 24 -8.50 5.48 -6.31
C GLN A 24 -7.86 6.86 -6.19
N GLY A 25 -6.77 7.07 -6.93
CA GLY A 25 -6.09 8.35 -7.03
C GLY A 25 -5.72 8.68 -8.47
N GLY A 26 -4.89 9.70 -8.65
CA GLY A 26 -4.47 10.15 -9.99
C GLY A 26 -3.58 9.17 -10.73
N GLN A 27 -2.80 8.38 -10.03
CA GLN A 27 -1.83 7.46 -10.64
C GLN A 27 -2.31 6.02 -10.73
N GLY A 28 -3.31 5.65 -9.95
CA GLY A 28 -3.77 4.27 -9.92
C GLY A 28 -4.89 4.03 -8.94
N ALA A 29 -5.19 2.77 -8.71
CA ALA A 29 -6.25 2.34 -7.81
C ALA A 29 -5.77 1.19 -6.94
N VAL A 30 -6.38 1.05 -5.77
CA VAL A 30 -6.12 -0.03 -4.83
C VAL A 30 -7.37 -0.89 -4.71
N TYR A 31 -7.20 -2.17 -4.85
CA TYR A 31 -8.28 -3.15 -4.78
C TYR A 31 -8.02 -4.16 -3.67
N ARG A 32 -9.10 -4.72 -3.13
CA ARG A 32 -9.00 -5.99 -2.43
C ARG A 32 -8.96 -7.08 -3.49
N ALA A 33 -8.05 -8.02 -3.34
CA ALA A 33 -7.91 -9.13 -4.29
C ALA A 33 -7.59 -10.42 -3.56
N SER A 34 -8.13 -11.52 -4.05
CA SER A 34 -7.83 -12.86 -3.55
C SER A 34 -6.69 -13.46 -4.35
N TYR A 35 -5.65 -13.91 -3.67
CA TYR A 35 -4.52 -14.58 -4.27
C TYR A 35 -4.09 -15.77 -3.42
N ARG A 36 -4.07 -16.94 -4.03
CA ARG A 36 -3.72 -18.21 -3.36
C ARG A 36 -4.50 -18.43 -2.07
N GLY A 37 -5.80 -18.13 -2.09
CA GLY A 37 -6.72 -18.36 -0.99
C GLY A 37 -6.66 -17.32 0.15
N ARG A 38 -5.92 -16.23 -0.03
CA ARG A 38 -5.81 -15.14 0.95
C ARG A 38 -6.15 -13.80 0.32
N ASP A 39 -6.76 -12.94 1.11
CA ASP A 39 -7.03 -11.57 0.69
C ASP A 39 -5.79 -10.69 0.84
N HIS A 40 -5.56 -9.87 -0.17
CA HIS A 40 -4.47 -8.91 -0.23
C HIS A 40 -4.98 -7.56 -0.72
N ALA A 41 -4.16 -6.53 -0.59
CA ALA A 41 -4.35 -5.29 -1.32
C ALA A 41 -3.57 -5.37 -2.63
N LEU A 42 -4.22 -5.01 -3.72
CA LEU A 42 -3.61 -4.95 -5.04
C LEU A 42 -3.60 -3.50 -5.50
N LYS A 43 -2.43 -2.91 -5.60
CA LYS A 43 -2.28 -1.57 -6.15
C LYS A 43 -1.92 -1.67 -7.63
N MET A 44 -2.73 -1.05 -8.47
CA MET A 44 -2.51 -0.99 -9.92
C MET A 44 -2.28 0.45 -10.35
N TYR A 45 -1.21 0.67 -11.10
CA TYR A 45 -0.92 1.96 -11.70
C TYR A 45 -1.57 2.05 -13.07
N PHE A 46 -2.22 3.19 -13.34
CA PHE A 46 -2.84 3.40 -14.64
C PHE A 46 -1.78 3.50 -15.74
N PRO A 47 -2.04 2.94 -16.93
CA PRO A 47 -1.15 3.10 -18.07
C PRO A 47 -0.90 4.58 -18.34
N ASN A 48 0.32 4.92 -18.74
CA ASN A 48 0.73 6.28 -19.13
C ASN A 48 0.72 7.33 -18.00
N LYS A 49 0.52 6.93 -16.75
CA LYS A 49 0.59 7.84 -15.60
C LYS A 49 1.95 7.83 -14.90
N ILE A 50 2.81 6.89 -15.26
CA ILE A 50 4.17 6.77 -14.70
C ILE A 50 5.16 7.29 -15.75
N LYS A 51 6.01 8.22 -15.34
CA LYS A 51 6.92 8.93 -16.24
C LYS A 51 7.99 8.02 -16.84
N ASP A 52 8.55 7.14 -16.05
CA ASP A 52 9.53 6.13 -16.50
C ASP A 52 9.10 4.77 -15.94
N PRO A 53 8.18 4.07 -16.64
CA PRO A 53 7.61 2.84 -16.12
C PRO A 53 8.64 1.71 -15.95
N VAL A 54 9.67 1.65 -16.79
CA VAL A 54 10.70 0.60 -16.69
C VAL A 54 11.49 0.76 -15.40
N MET A 55 12.02 1.94 -15.14
CA MET A 55 12.77 2.22 -13.91
C MET A 55 11.90 2.10 -12.68
N PHE A 56 10.67 2.58 -12.76
CA PHE A 56 9.71 2.50 -11.66
C PHE A 56 9.42 1.04 -11.29
N ARG A 57 9.21 0.19 -12.29
CA ARG A 57 9.00 -1.25 -12.08
C ARG A 57 10.23 -1.92 -11.46
N GLU A 58 11.42 -1.57 -11.93
CA GLU A 58 12.68 -2.10 -11.35
C GLU A 58 12.82 -1.71 -9.87
N ASN A 59 12.49 -0.47 -9.53
CA ASN A 59 12.53 -0.01 -8.13
C ASN A 59 11.53 -0.75 -7.26
N LEU A 60 10.33 -1.00 -7.78
CA LEU A 60 9.33 -1.82 -7.06
C LEU A 60 9.81 -3.25 -6.88
N GLN A 61 10.48 -3.81 -7.88
CA GLN A 61 11.05 -5.16 -7.79
C GLN A 61 12.07 -5.24 -6.66
N ARG A 62 12.95 -4.25 -6.55
CA ARG A 62 13.92 -4.18 -5.44
C ARG A 62 13.23 -4.09 -4.08
N LEU A 63 12.16 -3.32 -3.99
CA LEU A 63 11.37 -3.24 -2.75
C LEU A 63 10.76 -4.59 -2.38
N CYS A 64 10.26 -5.34 -3.36
CA CYS A 64 9.75 -6.69 -3.13
C CYS A 64 10.83 -7.64 -2.62
N GLU A 65 12.03 -7.56 -3.19
CA GLU A 65 13.17 -8.41 -2.82
C GLU A 65 13.72 -8.06 -1.45
N ASP A 66 13.89 -6.78 -1.17
CA ASP A 66 14.48 -6.31 0.09
C ASP A 66 13.50 -6.44 1.25
N GLY A 67 12.22 -6.15 1.01
CA GLY A 67 11.21 -6.14 2.04
C GLY A 67 11.47 -5.10 3.13
N SER A 68 10.74 -5.22 4.22
CA SER A 68 10.98 -4.45 5.45
C SER A 68 10.82 -5.35 6.65
N ASN A 69 11.69 -5.20 7.63
CA ASN A 69 11.60 -5.93 8.89
C ASN A 69 10.62 -5.28 9.86
N ASP A 70 10.16 -4.07 9.56
CA ASP A 70 9.23 -3.35 10.41
C ASP A 70 7.79 -3.54 9.89
N PRO A 71 6.90 -4.13 10.71
CA PRO A 71 5.51 -4.36 10.31
C PRO A 71 4.70 -3.08 10.14
N SER A 72 5.23 -1.93 10.54
CA SER A 72 4.57 -0.63 10.33
C SER A 72 4.55 -0.19 8.88
N PHE A 73 5.36 -0.79 8.01
CA PHE A 73 5.38 -0.49 6.58
C PHE A 73 4.68 -1.56 5.77
N LEU A 74 3.75 -1.14 4.93
CA LEU A 74 3.10 -1.99 3.95
C LEU A 74 3.93 -1.96 2.67
N MET A 75 4.89 -2.87 2.59
CA MET A 75 5.80 -2.96 1.45
C MET A 75 5.21 -3.84 0.35
N PRO A 76 5.55 -3.56 -0.92
CA PRO A 76 5.22 -4.48 -2.01
C PRO A 76 5.77 -5.87 -1.74
N GLN A 77 4.94 -6.89 -1.93
CA GLN A 77 5.33 -8.29 -1.75
C GLN A 77 5.64 -8.99 -3.08
N MET A 78 4.89 -8.63 -4.11
CA MET A 78 4.97 -9.28 -5.42
C MET A 78 4.44 -8.34 -6.50
N LEU A 79 5.13 -8.28 -7.64
CA LEU A 79 4.66 -7.54 -8.79
C LEU A 79 3.64 -8.35 -9.60
N THR A 80 2.74 -7.63 -10.27
CA THR A 80 1.94 -8.20 -11.33
C THR A 80 2.76 -8.29 -12.62
N GLU A 81 2.32 -9.12 -13.56
CA GLU A 81 2.79 -9.00 -14.93
C GLU A 81 2.29 -7.69 -15.53
N GLN A 82 2.99 -7.21 -16.54
CA GLN A 82 2.54 -6.02 -17.26
C GLN A 82 1.47 -6.41 -18.28
N THR A 83 0.33 -5.71 -18.23
CA THR A 83 -0.80 -5.94 -19.12
C THR A 83 -1.26 -4.63 -19.74
N ALA A 84 -2.29 -4.68 -20.58
CA ALA A 84 -2.92 -3.48 -21.15
C ALA A 84 -3.50 -2.57 -20.06
N GLU A 85 -3.88 -3.13 -18.88
CA GLU A 85 -4.37 -2.37 -17.73
C GLU A 85 -3.24 -1.75 -16.88
N GLY A 86 -1.99 -1.93 -17.29
CA GLY A 86 -0.83 -1.46 -16.55
C GLY A 86 -0.17 -2.55 -15.73
N PHE A 87 0.50 -2.16 -14.66
CA PHE A 87 1.12 -3.09 -13.72
C PHE A 87 0.94 -2.57 -12.30
N GLY A 88 1.21 -3.42 -11.35
CA GLY A 88 1.10 -3.07 -9.95
C GLY A 88 1.75 -4.11 -9.05
N TYR A 89 1.31 -4.17 -7.82
CA TYR A 89 1.85 -5.11 -6.84
C TYR A 89 0.80 -5.52 -5.82
N LEU A 90 1.02 -6.70 -5.25
CA LEU A 90 0.31 -7.14 -4.05
C LEU A 90 1.04 -6.70 -2.81
N MET A 91 0.28 -6.35 -1.79
CA MET A 91 0.76 -6.09 -0.43
C MET A 91 -0.28 -6.60 0.57
N GLU A 92 0.07 -6.60 1.84
CA GLU A 92 -0.90 -6.95 2.87
C GLU A 92 -2.00 -5.90 2.96
N LEU A 93 -3.20 -6.34 3.30
CA LEU A 93 -4.29 -5.43 3.62
C LEU A 93 -3.97 -4.62 4.88
N ILE A 94 -4.44 -3.39 4.90
CA ILE A 94 -4.37 -2.56 6.09
C ILE A 94 -5.18 -3.25 7.19
N PRO A 95 -4.58 -3.48 8.38
CA PRO A 95 -5.27 -4.17 9.46
C PRO A 95 -6.58 -3.47 9.86
N PRO A 96 -7.59 -4.23 10.34
CA PRO A 96 -8.81 -3.62 10.89
C PRO A 96 -8.49 -2.61 11.98
N ARG A 97 -9.34 -1.61 12.16
CA ARG A 97 -9.20 -0.49 13.11
C ARG A 97 -8.19 0.58 12.73
N TYR A 98 -7.40 0.39 11.66
CA TYR A 98 -6.56 1.46 11.12
C TYR A 98 -7.37 2.31 10.16
N VAL A 99 -7.21 3.61 10.26
CA VAL A 99 -7.89 4.57 9.39
C VAL A 99 -6.87 5.51 8.75
N PRO A 100 -7.15 6.06 7.56
CA PRO A 100 -6.28 7.09 6.99
C PRO A 100 -6.16 8.28 7.95
N PHE A 101 -4.95 8.82 8.07
CA PHE A 101 -4.74 10.01 8.91
C PHE A 101 -5.58 11.20 8.44
N THR A 102 -5.89 11.26 7.16
CA THR A 102 -6.81 12.25 6.60
C THR A 102 -8.20 12.22 7.23
N ASP A 103 -8.67 11.07 7.70
CA ASP A 103 -9.96 10.97 8.38
C ASP A 103 -9.94 11.71 9.74
N ILE A 104 -8.79 11.70 10.41
CA ILE A 104 -8.60 12.49 11.63
C ILE A 104 -8.58 13.98 11.31
N LEU A 105 -7.82 14.39 10.30
CA LEU A 105 -7.73 15.80 9.89
C LEU A 105 -9.06 16.36 9.45
N ASN A 106 -9.90 15.57 8.81
CA ASN A 106 -11.22 15.96 8.34
C ASN A 106 -12.33 15.76 9.39
N ALA A 107 -11.95 15.44 10.62
CA ALA A 107 -12.86 15.23 11.74
C ALA A 107 -13.90 14.11 11.53
N ARG A 108 -13.63 13.17 10.61
CA ARG A 108 -14.47 11.99 10.38
C ARG A 108 -14.31 10.96 11.48
N VAL A 109 -13.10 10.88 12.04
CA VAL A 109 -12.73 9.97 13.12
C VAL A 109 -11.92 10.75 14.14
N LYS A 110 -12.06 10.44 15.42
CA LYS A 110 -11.31 11.07 16.51
C LYS A 110 -10.50 10.01 17.25
N PHE A 111 -9.38 10.45 17.83
CA PHE A 111 -8.66 9.62 18.78
C PHE A 111 -9.50 9.37 20.02
N SER A 112 -9.40 8.17 20.60
CA SER A 112 -10.13 7.83 21.83
C SER A 112 -9.62 8.60 23.06
N GLY A 113 -8.41 9.14 23.00
CA GLY A 113 -7.84 9.92 24.09
C GLY A 113 -6.38 10.27 23.85
N LEU A 114 -5.77 10.96 24.81
CA LEU A 114 -4.38 11.40 24.72
C LEU A 114 -3.40 10.21 24.57
N TYR A 115 -3.67 9.12 25.27
CA TYR A 115 -2.84 7.91 25.15
C TYR A 115 -2.76 7.42 23.69
N SER A 116 -3.89 7.39 23.00
CA SER A 116 -3.93 6.96 21.60
C SER A 116 -3.14 7.88 20.68
N VAL A 117 -3.20 9.20 20.94
CA VAL A 117 -2.41 10.19 20.19
C VAL A 117 -0.92 9.95 20.39
N VAL A 118 -0.47 9.83 21.62
CA VAL A 118 0.94 9.62 21.96
C VAL A 118 1.43 8.28 21.39
N ASN A 119 0.63 7.23 21.53
CA ASN A 119 0.98 5.91 21.02
C ASN A 119 1.16 5.91 19.50
N ALA A 120 0.25 6.57 18.76
CA ALA A 120 0.37 6.71 17.32
C ALA A 120 1.63 7.47 16.93
N ALA A 121 1.94 8.57 17.62
CA ALA A 121 3.14 9.36 17.37
C ALA A 121 4.43 8.54 17.60
N ILE A 122 4.48 7.75 18.67
CA ILE A 122 5.63 6.87 18.96
C ILE A 122 5.80 5.83 17.85
N HIS A 123 4.72 5.20 17.41
CA HIS A 123 4.79 4.18 16.37
C HIS A 123 5.26 4.76 15.04
N ILE A 124 4.77 5.93 14.64
CA ILE A 124 5.20 6.61 13.42
C ILE A 124 6.68 6.96 13.49
N THR A 125 7.13 7.53 14.59
CA THR A 125 8.54 7.89 14.81
C THR A 125 9.45 6.67 14.77
N SER A 126 9.06 5.59 15.43
CA SER A 126 9.81 4.33 15.44
C SER A 126 9.91 3.72 14.05
N ALA A 127 8.83 3.78 13.27
CA ALA A 127 8.80 3.28 11.90
C ALA A 127 9.79 4.06 11.01
N PHE A 128 9.78 5.39 11.07
CA PHE A 128 10.74 6.20 10.31
C PHE A 128 12.18 5.96 10.75
N ARG A 129 12.41 5.78 12.04
CA ARG A 129 13.75 5.45 12.54
C ARG A 129 14.24 4.12 11.96
N ALA A 130 13.40 3.11 11.93
CA ALA A 130 13.73 1.81 11.33
C ALA A 130 14.02 1.95 9.83
N LEU A 131 13.22 2.75 9.13
CA LEU A 131 13.41 3.02 7.70
C LEU A 131 14.77 3.69 7.45
N HIS A 132 15.10 4.74 8.20
CA HIS A 132 16.36 5.46 8.06
C HIS A 132 17.57 4.58 8.43
N ASN A 133 17.44 3.74 9.46
CA ASN A 133 18.51 2.82 9.85
C ASN A 133 18.77 1.74 8.79
N SER A 134 17.79 1.45 7.92
CA SER A 134 17.97 0.54 6.79
C SER A 134 18.58 1.23 5.54
N GLY A 135 18.93 2.51 5.63
CA GLY A 135 19.49 3.29 4.52
C GLY A 135 18.43 3.82 3.54
N ARG A 136 17.16 3.82 3.92
CA ARG A 136 16.06 4.30 3.10
C ARG A 136 15.50 5.62 3.64
N SER A 137 14.82 6.37 2.77
CA SER A 137 14.07 7.56 3.17
C SER A 137 12.68 7.53 2.57
N TYR A 138 11.73 8.12 3.28
CA TYR A 138 10.37 8.28 2.77
C TYR A 138 10.26 9.64 2.08
N GLN A 139 10.19 9.62 0.74
CA GLN A 139 10.26 10.84 -0.07
C GLN A 139 8.91 11.44 -0.43
N ASP A 140 7.83 10.69 -0.23
CA ASP A 140 6.47 11.15 -0.50
C ASP A 140 5.66 11.24 0.79
N LEU A 141 6.15 12.07 1.71
CA LEU A 141 5.52 12.27 3.01
C LEU A 141 4.32 13.21 2.88
N ASN A 142 3.11 12.65 3.04
CA ASN A 142 1.88 13.41 3.05
C ASN A 142 0.85 12.74 3.96
N ASP A 143 -0.26 13.44 4.23
CA ASP A 143 -1.29 12.96 5.15
C ASP A 143 -1.98 11.68 4.68
N GLY A 144 -2.02 11.45 3.38
CA GLY A 144 -2.61 10.25 2.79
C GLY A 144 -1.71 9.01 2.88
N GLY A 145 -0.43 9.18 3.26
CA GLY A 145 0.52 8.08 3.40
C GLY A 145 0.47 7.35 4.74
N PHE A 146 -0.31 7.84 5.69
CA PHE A 146 -0.39 7.28 7.04
C PHE A 146 -1.74 6.66 7.33
N PHE A 147 -1.70 5.50 7.98
CA PHE A 147 -2.86 4.85 8.55
C PHE A 147 -2.61 4.66 10.04
N ILE A 148 -3.56 5.05 10.86
CA ILE A 148 -3.42 5.02 12.30
C ILE A 148 -4.61 4.33 12.96
N ARG A 149 -4.37 3.82 14.15
CA ARG A 149 -5.42 3.25 15.00
C ARG A 149 -5.79 4.29 16.06
N PRO A 150 -7.01 4.87 16.01
CA PRO A 150 -7.40 5.94 16.93
C PRO A 150 -7.78 5.47 18.33
N THR A 151 -7.74 4.17 18.60
CA THR A 151 -8.06 3.58 19.93
C THR A 151 -6.87 2.92 20.58
#